data_fd4209a55bb6016b823762d9c5bc1bf7
#
_entry.id   fd4209a55bb6016b823762d9c5bc1bf7
#
_cell.length_a   1.000
_cell.length_b   1.000
_cell.length_c   1.000
_cell.angle_alpha   90.00
_cell.angle_beta   90.00
_cell.angle_gamma   90.00
#
_symmetry.space_group_name_H-M   'P 1'
#
loop_
_entity.id
_entity.type
_entity.pdbx_description
1 polymer ?
#
loop_
_entity_poly.entity_id
_entity_poly.type
_entity_poly.pdbx_seq_one_letter_code
_entity_poly.pdbx_strand_id
1 'polypeptide(L)'
;GYLGQQIDIFDQTLATNLRLGSADAGDEQLWQVLDSVGLKDWARNQPLQLQTPLGEYGQAISGGQARRIALARLLLSPKKILLLDEPFAGLDKKSREALWQMLVQHQQQGILIIVTHHLWQTDQPINIVQLPEPDVFI
;
A
#
# COMPACT_ATOMS: atom_id res chain seq x y z
N GLY A 1 1.88 11.43 -3.36
CA GLY A 1 1.00 10.39 -2.79
C GLY A 1 1.19 10.26 -1.28
N TYR A 2 0.13 9.99 -0.58
CA TYR A 2 0.14 9.83 0.87
C TYR A 2 -0.65 8.59 1.29
N LEU A 3 0.00 7.72 2.07
CA LEU A 3 -0.64 6.61 2.78
C LEU A 3 -0.68 6.96 4.27
N GLY A 4 -1.86 7.30 4.79
CA GLY A 4 -2.06 7.61 6.19
C GLY A 4 -2.44 6.40 7.02
N GLN A 5 -2.74 6.63 8.30
CA GLN A 5 -3.17 5.58 9.23
C GLN A 5 -4.61 5.14 8.98
N GLN A 6 -5.48 6.06 8.61
CA GLN A 6 -6.88 5.77 8.26
C GLN A 6 -6.99 5.40 6.79
N ILE A 7 -7.66 4.29 6.54
CA ILE A 7 -7.88 3.75 5.21
C ILE A 7 -9.36 3.67 4.92
N ASP A 8 -9.79 4.30 3.85
CA ASP A 8 -11.16 4.24 3.38
C ASP A 8 -11.31 3.16 2.29
N ILE A 9 -12.18 2.21 2.55
CA ILE A 9 -12.63 1.21 1.58
C ILE A 9 -14.10 1.52 1.27
N PHE A 10 -14.40 1.73 0.01
CA PHE A 10 -15.73 2.10 -0.44
C PHE A 10 -16.59 0.88 -0.75
N ASP A 11 -17.91 1.01 -0.58
CA ASP A 11 -18.90 0.00 -0.94
C ASP A 11 -19.00 -0.20 -2.46
N GLN A 12 -17.92 -0.66 -3.03
CA GLN A 12 -17.72 -0.86 -4.46
C GLN A 12 -16.87 -2.11 -4.69
N THR A 13 -16.71 -2.52 -5.93
CA THR A 13 -15.84 -3.65 -6.27
C THR A 13 -14.37 -3.37 -5.94
N LEU A 14 -13.57 -4.43 -5.83
CA LEU A 14 -12.12 -4.33 -5.71
C LEU A 14 -11.53 -3.48 -6.86
N ALA A 15 -11.95 -3.74 -8.09
CA ALA A 15 -11.50 -2.97 -9.25
C ALA A 15 -11.81 -1.47 -9.12
N THR A 16 -13.03 -1.11 -8.72
CA THR A 16 -13.43 0.29 -8.51
C THR A 16 -12.63 0.94 -7.40
N ASN A 17 -12.42 0.23 -6.29
CA ASN A 17 -11.58 0.71 -5.19
C ASN A 17 -10.14 0.99 -5.64
N LEU A 18 -9.56 0.12 -6.46
CA LEU A 18 -8.20 0.33 -7.01
C LEU A 18 -8.15 1.51 -7.99
N ARG A 19 -9.16 1.64 -8.86
CA ARG A 19 -9.23 2.71 -9.87
C ARG A 19 -9.39 4.13 -9.29
N LEU A 20 -9.59 4.26 -7.99
CA LEU A 20 -9.43 5.57 -7.33
C LEU A 20 -8.00 6.13 -7.46
N GLY A 21 -7.01 5.26 -7.67
CA GLY A 21 -5.64 5.66 -7.96
C GLY A 21 -5.38 6.06 -9.41
N SER A 22 -6.12 5.48 -10.34
CA SER A 22 -6.08 5.77 -11.77
C SER A 22 -7.35 5.24 -12.45
N ALA A 23 -8.23 6.15 -12.86
CA ALA A 23 -9.53 5.81 -13.44
C ALA A 23 -9.42 4.98 -14.73
N ASP A 24 -8.37 5.21 -15.50
CA ASP A 24 -8.13 4.56 -16.80
C ASP A 24 -7.32 3.27 -16.70
N ALA A 25 -6.97 2.82 -15.47
CA ALA A 25 -6.22 1.59 -15.29
C ALA A 25 -6.98 0.37 -15.84
N GLY A 26 -6.37 -0.34 -16.78
CA GLY A 26 -6.89 -1.60 -17.29
C GLY A 26 -6.75 -2.75 -16.29
N ASP A 27 -7.49 -3.83 -16.50
CA ASP A 27 -7.49 -4.98 -15.60
C ASP A 27 -6.09 -5.58 -15.42
N GLU A 28 -5.26 -5.62 -16.46
CA GLU A 28 -3.89 -6.10 -16.38
C GLU A 28 -3.05 -5.26 -15.39
N GLN A 29 -3.18 -3.94 -15.43
CA GLN A 29 -2.51 -3.03 -14.50
C GLN A 29 -2.99 -3.25 -13.06
N LEU A 30 -4.29 -3.53 -12.86
CA LEU A 30 -4.84 -3.86 -11.56
C LEU A 30 -4.23 -5.17 -11.02
N TRP A 31 -4.10 -6.19 -11.85
CA TRP A 31 -3.46 -7.43 -11.45
C TRP A 31 -1.97 -7.26 -11.13
N GLN A 32 -1.26 -6.46 -11.90
CA GLN A 32 0.16 -6.16 -11.65
C GLN A 32 0.34 -5.42 -10.32
N VAL A 33 -0.49 -4.43 -10.03
CA VAL A 33 -0.38 -3.69 -8.76
C VAL A 33 -0.78 -4.55 -7.56
N LEU A 34 -1.77 -5.43 -7.70
CA LEU A 34 -2.14 -6.40 -6.66
C LEU A 34 -0.98 -7.37 -6.37
N ASP A 35 -0.27 -7.77 -7.39
CA ASP A 35 0.94 -8.60 -7.24
C ASP A 35 2.03 -7.85 -6.46
N SER A 36 2.28 -6.60 -6.82
CA SER A 36 3.28 -5.75 -6.18
C SER A 36 3.03 -5.55 -4.67
N VAL A 37 1.77 -5.49 -4.25
CA VAL A 37 1.41 -5.32 -2.84
C VAL A 37 1.08 -6.64 -2.12
N GLY A 38 1.27 -7.78 -2.78
CA GLY A 38 1.06 -9.10 -2.18
C GLY A 38 -0.40 -9.51 -2.00
N LEU A 39 -1.33 -8.97 -2.78
CA LEU A 39 -2.76 -9.28 -2.74
C LEU A 39 -3.27 -10.12 -3.93
N LYS A 40 -2.42 -10.46 -4.88
CA LYS A 40 -2.83 -11.16 -6.10
C LYS A 40 -3.49 -12.50 -5.83
N ASP A 41 -2.89 -13.34 -4.99
CA ASP A 41 -3.42 -14.67 -4.68
C ASP A 41 -4.74 -14.57 -3.91
N TRP A 42 -4.83 -13.66 -2.95
CA TRP A 42 -6.08 -13.39 -2.26
C TRP A 42 -7.19 -12.99 -3.25
N ALA A 43 -6.93 -12.06 -4.15
CA ALA A 43 -7.91 -11.59 -5.13
C ALA A 43 -8.32 -12.69 -6.11
N ARG A 44 -7.38 -13.53 -6.57
CA ARG A 44 -7.66 -14.66 -7.46
C ARG A 44 -8.52 -15.72 -6.81
N ASN A 45 -8.39 -15.92 -5.50
CA ASN A 45 -9.18 -16.87 -4.74
C ASN A 45 -10.60 -16.38 -4.41
N GLN A 46 -10.90 -15.11 -4.65
CA GLN A 46 -12.28 -14.62 -4.54
C GLN A 46 -13.11 -15.10 -5.72
N PRO A 47 -14.38 -15.56 -5.50
CA PRO A 47 -15.24 -16.03 -6.58
C PRO A 47 -15.41 -15.03 -7.72
N LEU A 48 -15.48 -13.73 -7.40
CA LEU A 48 -15.67 -12.65 -8.36
C LEU A 48 -14.39 -11.87 -8.69
N GLN A 49 -13.24 -12.28 -8.13
CA GLN A 49 -11.93 -11.72 -8.39
C GLN A 49 -11.92 -10.16 -8.34
N LEU A 50 -11.60 -9.46 -9.41
CA LEU A 50 -11.61 -7.99 -9.45
C LEU A 50 -13.00 -7.38 -9.22
N GLN A 51 -14.05 -8.13 -9.49
CA GLN A 51 -15.44 -7.69 -9.27
C GLN A 51 -15.95 -8.04 -7.87
N THR A 52 -15.10 -8.53 -6.99
CA THR A 52 -15.45 -8.80 -5.57
C THR A 52 -15.95 -7.53 -4.91
N PRO A 53 -17.19 -7.51 -4.39
CA PRO A 53 -17.71 -6.38 -3.62
C PRO A 53 -16.91 -6.23 -2.33
N LEU A 54 -16.57 -5.01 -1.99
CA LEU A 54 -15.92 -4.63 -0.73
C LEU A 54 -16.82 -3.68 0.06
N GLY A 55 -16.41 -3.33 1.27
CA GLY A 55 -17.13 -2.40 2.12
C GLY A 55 -18.16 -3.09 3.01
N GLU A 56 -19.17 -2.33 3.46
CA GLU A 56 -20.13 -2.78 4.49
C GLU A 56 -20.95 -4.00 4.06
N TYR A 57 -21.34 -4.07 2.80
CA TYR A 57 -22.17 -5.15 2.24
C TYR A 57 -21.38 -6.17 1.42
N GLY A 58 -20.08 -6.04 1.38
CA GLY A 58 -19.21 -6.89 0.57
C GLY A 58 -18.35 -7.84 1.38
N GLN A 59 -17.28 -8.31 0.74
CA GLN A 59 -16.29 -9.16 1.36
C GLN A 59 -15.61 -8.45 2.52
N ALA A 60 -15.64 -9.07 3.70
CA ALA A 60 -14.85 -8.60 4.84
C ALA A 60 -13.35 -8.68 4.51
N ILE A 61 -12.64 -7.60 4.76
CA ILE A 61 -11.18 -7.52 4.57
C ILE A 61 -10.50 -7.14 5.88
N SER A 62 -9.29 -7.64 6.07
CA SER A 62 -8.46 -7.27 7.22
C SER A 62 -7.93 -5.84 7.08
N GLY A 63 -7.49 -5.25 8.19
CA GLY A 63 -6.81 -3.95 8.17
C GLY A 63 -5.55 -3.95 7.30
N GLY A 64 -4.79 -5.06 7.28
CA GLY A 64 -3.63 -5.23 6.43
C GLY A 64 -3.99 -5.27 4.94
N GLN A 65 -5.07 -5.95 4.57
CA GLN A 65 -5.58 -5.97 3.20
C GLN A 65 -6.06 -4.57 2.76
N ALA A 66 -6.80 -3.86 3.60
CA ALA A 66 -7.23 -2.49 3.35
C ALA A 66 -6.03 -1.57 3.10
N ARG A 67 -4.98 -1.66 3.93
CA ARG A 67 -3.75 -0.89 3.75
C ARG A 67 -3.06 -1.17 2.42
N ARG A 68 -2.98 -2.43 2.00
CA ARG A 68 -2.38 -2.81 0.73
C ARG A 68 -3.20 -2.34 -0.47
N ILE A 69 -4.53 -2.33 -0.36
CA ILE A 69 -5.41 -1.73 -1.38
C ILE A 69 -5.12 -0.22 -1.50
N ALA A 70 -5.02 0.48 -0.38
CA ALA A 70 -4.69 1.91 -0.39
C ALA A 70 -3.30 2.18 -0.97
N LEU A 71 -2.31 1.34 -0.65
CA LEU A 71 -0.99 1.42 -1.26
C LEU A 71 -1.05 1.15 -2.77
N ALA A 72 -1.78 0.15 -3.20
CA ALA A 72 -1.98 -0.17 -4.61
C ALA A 72 -2.56 1.02 -5.39
N ARG A 73 -3.51 1.75 -4.82
CA ARG A 73 -4.03 3.00 -5.40
C ARG A 73 -2.91 4.01 -5.70
N LEU A 74 -2.00 4.20 -4.76
CA LEU A 74 -0.88 5.13 -4.92
C LEU A 74 0.11 4.70 -6.01
N LEU A 75 0.28 3.39 -6.18
CA LEU A 75 1.23 2.82 -7.14
C LEU A 75 0.69 2.75 -8.58
N LEU A 76 -0.63 2.90 -8.78
CA LEU A 76 -1.24 2.85 -10.12
C LEU A 76 -0.88 4.04 -10.99
N SER A 77 -0.42 5.14 -10.42
CA SER A 77 0.05 6.31 -11.18
C SER A 77 1.35 6.85 -10.61
N PRO A 78 2.28 7.30 -11.46
CA PRO A 78 3.54 7.87 -10.99
C PRO A 78 3.34 9.06 -10.06
N LYS A 79 4.12 9.12 -8.99
CA LYS A 79 4.14 10.24 -8.03
C LYS A 79 5.57 10.74 -7.88
N LYS A 80 5.76 12.05 -7.88
CA LYS A 80 7.07 12.66 -7.59
C LYS A 80 7.50 12.45 -6.15
N ILE A 81 6.54 12.46 -5.23
CA ILE A 81 6.76 12.27 -3.80
C ILE A 81 5.76 11.24 -3.29
N LEU A 82 6.25 10.24 -2.59
CA LEU A 82 5.47 9.23 -1.89
C LEU A 82 5.78 9.32 -0.39
N LEU A 83 4.76 9.63 0.40
CA LEU A 83 4.83 9.64 1.86
C LEU A 83 3.99 8.50 2.40
N LEU A 84 4.62 7.56 3.09
CA LEU A 84 3.99 6.36 3.61
C LEU A 84 4.14 6.31 5.13
N ASP A 85 3.02 6.24 5.84
CA ASP A 85 2.98 6.09 7.30
C ASP A 85 2.77 4.62 7.65
N GLU A 86 3.77 4.02 8.29
CA GLU A 86 3.80 2.61 8.71
C GLU A 86 3.41 1.61 7.59
N PRO A 87 4.01 1.68 6.40
CA PRO A 87 3.59 0.82 5.28
C PRO A 87 3.87 -0.67 5.51
N PHE A 88 4.75 -0.99 6.45
CA PHE A 88 5.18 -2.36 6.75
C PHE A 88 4.49 -2.97 7.96
N ALA A 89 3.53 -2.26 8.57
CA ALA A 89 2.81 -2.74 9.74
C ALA A 89 2.15 -4.10 9.47
N GLY A 90 2.36 -5.05 10.39
CA GLY A 90 1.78 -6.39 10.31
C GLY A 90 2.42 -7.33 9.28
N LEU A 91 3.47 -6.92 8.58
CA LEU A 91 4.20 -7.77 7.64
C LEU A 91 5.31 -8.57 8.32
N ASP A 92 5.47 -9.84 7.91
CA ASP A 92 6.65 -10.62 8.25
C ASP A 92 7.92 -10.07 7.55
N LYS A 93 9.07 -10.58 7.94
CA LYS A 93 10.36 -10.12 7.39
C LYS A 93 10.42 -10.23 5.86
N LYS A 94 10.01 -11.36 5.31
CA LYS A 94 10.07 -11.62 3.86
C LYS A 94 9.15 -10.68 3.09
N SER A 95 7.92 -10.50 3.53
CA SER A 95 6.94 -9.61 2.91
C SER A 95 7.37 -8.15 2.99
N ARG A 96 7.97 -7.74 4.11
CA ARG A 96 8.52 -6.40 4.31
C ARG A 96 9.67 -6.11 3.36
N GLU A 97 10.61 -7.05 3.21
CA GLU A 97 11.73 -6.91 2.27
C GLU A 97 11.24 -6.82 0.83
N ALA A 98 10.29 -7.65 0.43
CA ALA A 98 9.71 -7.61 -0.90
C ALA A 98 9.01 -6.27 -1.19
N LEU A 99 8.22 -5.78 -0.23
CA LEU A 99 7.55 -4.48 -0.34
C LEU A 99 8.57 -3.33 -0.41
N TRP A 100 9.61 -3.37 0.42
CA TRP A 100 10.68 -2.39 0.39
C TRP A 100 11.36 -2.31 -0.98
N GLN A 101 11.78 -3.44 -1.53
CA GLN A 101 12.43 -3.50 -2.85
C GLN A 101 11.51 -2.94 -3.94
N MET A 102 10.24 -3.30 -3.90
CA MET A 102 9.25 -2.78 -4.85
C MET A 102 9.08 -1.26 -4.74
N LEU A 103 8.98 -0.71 -3.53
CA LEU A 103 8.84 0.72 -3.31
C LEU A 103 10.06 1.50 -3.79
N VAL A 104 11.26 1.01 -3.50
CA VAL A 104 12.51 1.62 -3.97
C VAL A 104 12.57 1.61 -5.50
N GLN A 105 12.23 0.49 -6.12
CA GLN A 105 12.21 0.39 -7.58
C GLN A 105 11.13 1.28 -8.21
N HIS A 106 9.93 1.33 -7.62
CA HIS A 106 8.84 2.16 -8.11
C HIS A 106 9.17 3.65 -8.05
N GLN A 107 9.90 4.08 -7.01
CA GLN A 107 10.17 5.49 -6.73
C GLN A 107 11.59 5.94 -7.11
N GLN A 108 12.26 5.26 -8.04
CA GLN A 108 13.64 5.56 -8.44
C GLN A 108 13.86 7.01 -8.92
N GLN A 109 12.86 7.60 -9.55
CA GLN A 109 12.93 8.97 -10.09
C GLN A 109 12.19 9.99 -9.21
N GLY A 110 11.92 9.64 -7.97
CA GLY A 110 11.16 10.47 -7.05
C GLY A 110 11.68 10.40 -5.63
N ILE A 111 10.92 10.96 -4.72
CA ILE A 111 11.22 10.96 -3.28
C ILE A 111 10.30 9.97 -2.59
N LEU A 112 10.88 9.04 -1.84
CA LEU A 112 10.17 8.12 -0.97
C LEU A 112 10.45 8.50 0.48
N ILE A 113 9.41 8.83 1.22
CA ILE A 113 9.46 9.13 2.65
C ILE A 113 8.64 8.09 3.39
N ILE A 114 9.27 7.39 4.33
CA ILE A 114 8.62 6.38 5.16
C ILE A 114 8.71 6.82 6.62
N VAL A 115 7.56 6.88 7.27
CA VAL A 115 7.45 7.06 8.71
C VAL A 115 7.24 5.69 9.35
N THR A 116 8.08 5.32 10.27
CA THR A 116 8.01 4.01 10.93
C THR A 116 8.60 4.06 12.34
N HIS A 117 8.04 3.25 13.23
CA HIS A 117 8.60 3.01 14.58
C HIS A 117 9.67 1.92 14.57
N HIS A 118 9.84 1.20 13.46
CA HIS A 118 10.78 0.10 13.34
C HIS A 118 11.91 0.44 12.39
N LEU A 119 13.13 0.47 12.90
CA LEU A 119 14.33 0.51 12.09
C LEU A 119 14.70 -0.92 11.67
N TRP A 120 15.03 -1.09 10.39
CA TRP A 120 15.65 -2.32 9.90
C TRP A 120 16.86 -1.97 9.05
N GLN A 121 17.78 -2.91 8.97
CA GLN A 121 18.94 -2.77 8.11
C GLN A 121 18.53 -2.95 6.65
N THR A 122 19.05 -2.08 5.81
CA THR A 122 18.87 -2.15 4.36
C THR A 122 20.22 -1.88 3.68
N ASP A 123 20.47 -2.54 2.56
CA ASP A 123 21.66 -2.32 1.73
C ASP A 123 21.54 -1.06 0.85
N GLN A 124 20.36 -0.43 0.83
CA GLN A 124 20.13 0.80 0.09
C GLN A 124 20.58 2.02 0.91
N PRO A 125 21.20 3.02 0.27
CA PRO A 125 21.50 4.26 0.94
C PRO A 125 20.21 5.01 1.30
N ILE A 126 19.98 5.19 2.58
CA ILE A 126 18.83 5.93 3.11
C ILE A 126 19.28 7.03 4.06
N ASN A 127 18.53 8.11 4.08
CA ASN A 127 18.67 9.16 5.09
C ASN A 127 17.67 8.89 6.21
N ILE A 128 18.18 8.68 7.42
CA ILE A 128 17.37 8.47 8.60
C ILE A 128 17.27 9.76 9.39
N VAL A 129 16.05 10.22 9.63
CA VAL A 129 15.75 11.35 10.51
C VAL A 129 14.97 10.82 11.70
N GLN A 130 15.56 10.92 12.89
CA GLN A 130 14.86 10.59 14.11
C GLN A 130 14.06 11.80 14.58
N LEU A 131 12.74 11.63 14.68
CA LEU A 131 11.87 12.66 15.25
C LEU A 131 11.93 12.59 16.79
N PRO A 132 11.92 13.73 17.48
CA PRO A 132 11.78 13.74 18.93
C PRO A 132 10.45 13.12 19.34
N GLU A 133 10.44 12.46 20.50
CA GLU A 133 9.18 12.04 21.09
C GLU A 133 8.28 13.25 21.31
N PRO A 134 6.98 13.15 21.03
CA PRO A 134 6.06 14.23 21.30
C PRO A 134 6.09 14.52 22.81
N ASP A 135 6.25 15.81 23.17
CA ASP A 135 6.12 16.23 24.55
C ASP A 135 4.74 15.82 25.06
N VAL A 136 4.71 14.93 26.05
CA VAL A 136 3.47 14.55 26.71
C VAL A 136 3.07 15.70 27.62
N PHE A 137 2.20 16.56 27.16
CA PHE A 137 1.55 17.56 28.00
C PHE A 137 0.52 16.82 28.88
N ILE A 138 0.80 16.80 30.15
CA ILE A 138 -0.14 16.30 31.16
C ILE A 138 -1.08 17.44 31.57
#